data_cdcd1dad1a69e894a7102d0b6e0e1576
#
_entry.id   cdcd1dad1a69e894a7102d0b6e0e1576
#
_cell.length_a   1.000
_cell.length_b   1.000
_cell.length_c   1.000
_cell.angle_alpha   90.00
_cell.angle_beta   90.00
_cell.angle_gamma   90.00
#
_symmetry.space_group_name_H-M   'P 1'
#
loop_
_entity.id
_entity.type
_entity.pdbx_description
1 polymer ?
#
loop_
_entity_poly.entity_id
_entity_poly.type
_entity_poly.pdbx_seq_one_letter_code
_entity_poly.pdbx_strand_id
1 'polypeptide(L)'
;RREILTQGELIIIYVMLALTSAISGHDMMAILIPTLSHSFWFASAENEWSQLFGRDLPLWLTVKNKDALLGFYAGDSTLFSADHLMAWLGPTVAWVAFTFALMFVSIGLNMIFRKQWIDTEKLSYPTVQLPLLMTSGQLNLWRSRLIWLGFFLSCSVDLVNAFHSLYPTVPYIPIKDYEIGQFFSEKPWNAIGRTPVAIFPFAIGISFFLPLGLSFSCWFFYLLLKLEQILGSAIGFSNLPGFPYSLDQAFGAYLAVGIMAIWRTRWHLLLVLKKMMGRSDLDDSQEPISYRTTVVAITGAVLFIILFCLKAGMSVTAIIAFFSVYYILSIAITRMRAELGPPGHSFGYWQLTNFVPPKTIGKKNLIMFSLFFFFSRQYRGHPMPQSIEAFKMAE
;
A
#
# COMPACT_ATOMS: atom_id res chain seq x y z
N ARG A 1 -24.78 -24.07 21.96
CA ARG A 1 -25.31 -23.16 20.92
C ARG A 1 -24.74 -23.66 19.59
N ARG A 2 -25.60 -23.93 18.59
CA ARG A 2 -25.13 -24.19 17.22
C ARG A 2 -24.42 -22.92 16.73
N GLU A 3 -23.15 -23.02 16.44
CA GLU A 3 -22.44 -21.95 15.76
C GLU A 3 -23.05 -21.79 14.36
N ILE A 4 -23.47 -20.57 14.02
CA ILE A 4 -24.15 -20.30 12.75
C ILE A 4 -23.15 -20.42 11.61
N LEU A 5 -21.88 -20.04 11.86
CA LEU A 5 -20.78 -20.08 10.92
C LEU A 5 -19.59 -20.82 11.55
N THR A 6 -18.88 -21.56 10.74
CA THR A 6 -17.63 -22.22 11.12
C THR A 6 -16.48 -21.20 11.15
N GLN A 7 -15.38 -21.54 11.84
CA GLN A 7 -14.18 -20.70 11.85
C GLN A 7 -13.68 -20.39 10.44
N GLY A 8 -13.64 -21.39 9.56
CA GLY A 8 -13.21 -21.20 8.17
C GLY A 8 -14.09 -20.22 7.39
N GLU A 9 -15.41 -20.29 7.56
CA GLU A 9 -16.33 -19.33 6.93
C GLU A 9 -16.13 -17.90 7.44
N LEU A 10 -15.90 -17.73 8.74
CA LEU A 10 -15.61 -16.41 9.32
C LEU A 10 -14.31 -15.84 8.80
N ILE A 11 -13.26 -16.66 8.65
CA ILE A 11 -11.97 -16.25 8.07
C ILE A 11 -12.16 -15.85 6.60
N ILE A 12 -12.90 -16.62 5.82
CA ILE A 12 -13.18 -16.28 4.41
C ILE A 12 -13.89 -14.93 4.31
N ILE A 13 -14.93 -14.70 5.12
CA ILE A 13 -15.64 -13.42 5.14
C ILE A 13 -14.69 -12.28 5.51
N TYR A 14 -13.85 -12.45 6.53
CA TYR A 14 -12.87 -11.45 6.95
C TYR A 14 -11.89 -11.13 5.81
N VAL A 15 -11.33 -12.14 5.15
CA VAL A 15 -10.38 -11.98 4.04
C VAL A 15 -11.02 -11.26 2.85
N MET A 16 -12.25 -11.66 2.49
CA MET A 16 -12.98 -10.99 1.40
C MET A 16 -13.23 -9.52 1.71
N LEU A 17 -13.67 -9.20 2.94
CA LEU A 17 -13.88 -7.82 3.37
C LEU A 17 -12.57 -7.03 3.38
N ALA A 18 -11.49 -7.61 3.88
CA ALA A 18 -10.17 -6.96 3.93
C ALA A 18 -9.63 -6.64 2.53
N LEU A 19 -9.69 -7.60 1.59
CA LEU A 19 -9.24 -7.39 0.21
C LEU A 19 -10.13 -6.41 -0.54
N THR A 20 -11.44 -6.52 -0.39
CA THR A 20 -12.40 -5.61 -1.05
C THR A 20 -12.22 -4.18 -0.55
N SER A 21 -12.09 -3.99 0.76
CA SER A 21 -11.88 -2.65 1.33
C SER A 21 -10.55 -2.02 0.93
N ALA A 22 -9.51 -2.84 0.72
CA ALA A 22 -8.23 -2.36 0.19
C ALA A 22 -8.36 -1.81 -1.23
N ILE A 23 -9.09 -2.51 -2.10
CA ILE A 23 -9.26 -2.12 -3.51
C ILE A 23 -10.24 -0.97 -3.64
N SER A 24 -11.42 -1.05 -3.00
CA SER A 24 -12.46 -0.03 -3.08
C SER A 24 -12.16 1.23 -2.26
N GLY A 25 -11.16 1.16 -1.39
CA GLY A 25 -10.82 2.21 -0.44
C GLY A 25 -10.17 3.45 -1.05
N HIS A 26 -9.88 4.38 -0.15
CA HIS A 26 -9.31 5.69 -0.49
C HIS A 26 -8.01 5.63 -1.30
N ASP A 27 -7.20 4.59 -1.07
CA ASP A 27 -5.86 4.52 -1.67
C ASP A 27 -5.84 3.90 -3.08
N MET A 28 -6.97 3.38 -3.58
CA MET A 28 -7.07 2.84 -4.95
C MET A 28 -8.25 3.45 -5.74
N MET A 29 -9.46 2.91 -5.62
CA MET A 29 -10.58 3.31 -6.49
C MET A 29 -11.03 4.75 -6.27
N ALA A 30 -10.99 5.24 -5.04
CA ALA A 30 -11.33 6.63 -4.73
C ALA A 30 -10.36 7.65 -5.37
N ILE A 31 -9.15 7.23 -5.72
CA ILE A 31 -8.18 8.06 -6.48
C ILE A 31 -8.33 7.83 -7.98
N LEU A 32 -8.54 6.59 -8.43
CA LEU A 32 -8.65 6.29 -9.85
C LEU A 32 -9.80 7.05 -10.51
N ILE A 33 -11.00 6.97 -9.94
CA ILE A 33 -12.20 7.54 -10.56
C ILE A 33 -12.04 9.04 -10.88
N PRO A 34 -11.65 9.92 -9.94
CA PRO A 34 -11.37 11.32 -10.27
C PRO A 34 -10.23 11.50 -11.26
N THR A 35 -9.17 10.69 -11.17
CA THR A 35 -8.00 10.81 -12.04
C THR A 35 -8.35 10.63 -13.52
N LEU A 36 -9.35 9.79 -13.85
CA LEU A 36 -9.76 9.54 -15.22
C LEU A 36 -10.34 10.77 -15.93
N SER A 37 -10.86 11.71 -15.18
CA SER A 37 -11.60 12.88 -15.69
C SER A 37 -10.93 14.21 -15.37
N HIS A 38 -10.10 14.25 -14.31
CA HIS A 38 -9.53 15.46 -13.73
C HIS A 38 -8.88 16.38 -14.76
N SER A 39 -8.03 15.83 -15.60
CA SER A 39 -7.28 16.59 -16.61
C SER A 39 -8.15 17.27 -17.67
N PHE A 40 -9.35 16.74 -17.95
CA PHE A 40 -10.28 17.33 -18.91
C PHE A 40 -11.25 18.31 -18.28
N TRP A 41 -11.64 18.06 -17.03
CA TRP A 41 -12.57 18.94 -16.31
C TRP A 41 -11.91 20.24 -15.87
N PHE A 42 -10.72 20.17 -15.29
CA PHE A 42 -10.01 21.32 -14.76
C PHE A 42 -9.06 22.01 -15.76
N ALA A 43 -9.04 21.57 -17.03
CA ALA A 43 -8.26 22.25 -18.05
C ALA A 43 -8.81 23.65 -18.30
N SER A 44 -7.96 24.68 -18.15
CA SER A 44 -8.26 26.10 -18.38
C SER A 44 -7.25 26.74 -19.31
N ALA A 45 -7.51 27.98 -19.71
CA ALA A 45 -6.58 28.77 -20.49
C ALA A 45 -5.29 29.11 -19.69
N GLU A 46 -5.42 29.25 -18.37
CA GLU A 46 -4.31 29.63 -17.49
C GLU A 46 -3.34 28.45 -17.25
N ASN A 47 -3.86 27.23 -17.11
CA ASN A 47 -3.01 26.06 -16.84
C ASN A 47 -2.51 25.35 -18.10
N GLU A 48 -3.06 25.69 -19.26
CA GLU A 48 -2.70 25.15 -20.58
C GLU A 48 -2.66 23.59 -20.69
N TRP A 49 -3.34 22.87 -19.79
CA TRP A 49 -3.27 21.41 -19.72
C TRP A 49 -3.69 20.74 -21.02
N SER A 50 -4.68 21.30 -21.72
CA SER A 50 -5.12 20.79 -23.02
C SER A 50 -4.00 20.78 -24.07
N GLN A 51 -3.08 21.77 -24.02
CA GLN A 51 -1.95 21.90 -24.94
C GLN A 51 -0.74 21.12 -24.43
N LEU A 52 -0.46 21.23 -23.12
CA LEU A 52 0.71 20.62 -22.50
C LEU A 52 0.69 19.09 -22.58
N PHE A 53 -0.41 18.43 -22.24
CA PHE A 53 -0.48 16.97 -22.23
C PHE A 53 -1.84 16.37 -22.62
N GLY A 54 -2.90 17.19 -22.75
CA GLY A 54 -4.25 16.69 -23.06
C GLY A 54 -4.36 15.92 -24.35
N ARG A 55 -3.49 16.22 -25.35
CA ARG A 55 -3.44 15.50 -26.64
C ARG A 55 -2.75 14.12 -26.53
N ASP A 56 -1.90 13.92 -25.53
CA ASP A 56 -1.15 12.68 -25.31
C ASP A 56 -1.84 11.73 -24.33
N LEU A 57 -2.96 12.16 -23.70
CA LEU A 57 -3.75 11.30 -22.82
C LEU A 57 -4.44 10.20 -23.64
N PRO A 58 -4.32 8.93 -23.25
CA PRO A 58 -4.98 7.84 -23.94
C PRO A 58 -6.51 7.90 -23.72
N LEU A 59 -7.28 8.27 -24.75
CA LEU A 59 -8.73 8.48 -24.66
C LEU A 59 -9.52 7.25 -24.25
N TRP A 60 -8.99 6.06 -24.48
CA TRP A 60 -9.61 4.81 -24.07
C TRP A 60 -9.43 4.49 -22.57
N LEU A 61 -8.57 5.26 -21.88
CA LEU A 61 -8.32 5.17 -20.44
C LEU A 61 -8.87 6.34 -19.65
N THR A 62 -9.42 7.36 -20.30
CA THR A 62 -9.84 8.62 -19.67
C THR A 62 -11.21 9.05 -20.17
N VAL A 63 -11.93 9.85 -19.37
CA VAL A 63 -13.26 10.36 -19.71
C VAL A 63 -13.13 11.81 -20.13
N LYS A 64 -13.45 12.11 -21.40
CA LYS A 64 -13.35 13.45 -21.99
C LYS A 64 -14.71 14.14 -22.20
N ASN A 65 -15.80 13.40 -22.22
CA ASN A 65 -17.14 13.96 -22.49
C ASN A 65 -17.54 14.94 -21.38
N LYS A 66 -17.70 16.22 -21.75
CA LYS A 66 -17.99 17.29 -20.76
C LYS A 66 -19.36 17.15 -20.11
N ASP A 67 -20.36 16.65 -20.84
CA ASP A 67 -21.71 16.48 -20.30
C ASP A 67 -21.72 15.35 -19.24
N ALA A 68 -21.04 14.24 -19.52
CA ALA A 68 -20.85 13.17 -18.54
C ALA A 68 -20.01 13.62 -17.33
N LEU A 69 -19.04 14.54 -17.54
CA LEU A 69 -18.23 15.11 -16.46
C LEU A 69 -19.00 16.14 -15.64
N LEU A 70 -19.89 16.91 -16.25
CA LEU A 70 -20.76 17.86 -15.53
C LEU A 70 -21.58 17.12 -14.48
N GLY A 71 -22.21 16.00 -14.87
CA GLY A 71 -22.98 15.17 -13.93
C GLY A 71 -22.13 14.61 -12.79
N PHE A 72 -20.88 14.26 -13.06
CA PHE A 72 -19.97 13.73 -12.04
C PHE A 72 -19.49 14.80 -11.03
N TYR A 73 -19.16 16.02 -11.50
CA TYR A 73 -18.58 17.07 -10.66
C TYR A 73 -19.62 18.00 -10.04
N ALA A 74 -20.73 18.30 -10.74
CA ALA A 74 -21.78 19.17 -10.23
C ALA A 74 -22.84 18.44 -9.40
N GLY A 75 -22.96 17.12 -9.55
CA GLY A 75 -24.00 16.34 -8.87
C GLY A 75 -25.35 16.37 -9.60
N ASP A 76 -26.42 16.02 -8.88
CA ASP A 76 -27.79 15.91 -9.38
C ASP A 76 -27.97 15.12 -10.68
N SER A 77 -27.20 14.03 -10.80
CA SER A 77 -27.12 13.21 -12.00
C SER A 77 -27.06 11.73 -11.67
N THR A 78 -27.24 10.89 -12.69
CA THR A 78 -27.14 9.44 -12.57
C THR A 78 -26.16 8.87 -13.58
N LEU A 79 -25.43 7.81 -13.19
CA LEU A 79 -24.57 7.05 -14.09
C LEU A 79 -25.40 6.25 -15.13
N PHE A 80 -26.65 5.94 -14.84
CA PHE A 80 -27.50 5.05 -15.64
C PHE A 80 -28.16 5.70 -16.86
N SER A 81 -27.79 6.93 -17.21
CA SER A 81 -28.12 7.49 -18.54
C SER A 81 -27.22 6.84 -19.59
N ALA A 82 -27.75 6.64 -20.82
CA ALA A 82 -26.99 5.99 -21.90
C ALA A 82 -25.68 6.72 -22.23
N ASP A 83 -25.71 8.05 -22.26
CA ASP A 83 -24.54 8.87 -22.60
C ASP A 83 -23.46 8.81 -21.50
N HIS A 84 -23.85 8.87 -20.22
CA HIS A 84 -22.92 8.73 -19.11
C HIS A 84 -22.31 7.33 -19.08
N LEU A 85 -23.17 6.31 -19.21
CA LEU A 85 -22.71 4.92 -19.21
C LEU A 85 -21.71 4.66 -20.32
N MET A 86 -21.99 5.11 -21.57
CA MET A 86 -21.06 4.95 -22.69
C MET A 86 -19.75 5.70 -22.48
N ALA A 87 -19.77 6.88 -21.87
CA ALA A 87 -18.56 7.65 -21.60
C ALA A 87 -17.64 6.99 -20.56
N TRP A 88 -18.21 6.36 -19.54
CA TRP A 88 -17.47 5.79 -18.42
C TRP A 88 -17.13 4.30 -18.58
N LEU A 89 -17.93 3.54 -19.34
CA LEU A 89 -17.81 2.07 -19.43
C LEU A 89 -16.45 1.63 -19.99
N GLY A 90 -16.02 2.23 -21.09
CA GLY A 90 -14.75 1.87 -21.74
C GLY A 90 -13.55 2.03 -20.82
N PRO A 91 -13.28 3.23 -20.30
CA PRO A 91 -12.21 3.47 -19.33
C PRO A 91 -12.31 2.58 -18.09
N THR A 92 -13.51 2.42 -17.52
CA THR A 92 -13.72 1.61 -16.32
C THR A 92 -13.36 0.15 -16.57
N VAL A 93 -13.85 -0.47 -17.64
CA VAL A 93 -13.56 -1.87 -18.00
C VAL A 93 -12.05 -2.06 -18.22
N ALA A 94 -11.39 -1.12 -18.91
CA ALA A 94 -9.95 -1.18 -19.14
C ALA A 94 -9.16 -1.17 -17.82
N TRP A 95 -9.48 -0.25 -16.90
CA TRP A 95 -8.81 -0.17 -15.62
C TRP A 95 -9.14 -1.31 -14.66
N VAL A 96 -10.37 -1.82 -14.69
CA VAL A 96 -10.75 -3.03 -13.94
C VAL A 96 -9.92 -4.22 -14.43
N ALA A 97 -9.81 -4.44 -15.72
CA ALA A 97 -8.99 -5.52 -16.28
C ALA A 97 -7.51 -5.37 -15.90
N PHE A 98 -6.97 -4.13 -15.94
CA PHE A 98 -5.62 -3.84 -15.50
C PHE A 98 -5.41 -4.11 -14.01
N THR A 99 -6.35 -3.70 -13.17
CA THR A 99 -6.29 -3.96 -11.71
C THR A 99 -6.33 -5.46 -11.41
N PHE A 100 -7.18 -6.21 -12.10
CA PHE A 100 -7.19 -7.67 -11.99
C PHE A 100 -5.84 -8.28 -12.37
N ALA A 101 -5.22 -7.83 -13.46
CA ALA A 101 -3.90 -8.32 -13.85
C ALA A 101 -2.83 -8.02 -12.77
N LEU A 102 -2.82 -6.81 -12.18
CA LEU A 102 -1.94 -6.49 -11.04
C LEU A 102 -2.18 -7.43 -9.85
N MET A 103 -3.44 -7.72 -9.54
CA MET A 103 -3.79 -8.63 -8.45
C MET A 103 -3.35 -10.06 -8.72
N PHE A 104 -3.53 -10.57 -9.94
CA PHE A 104 -3.08 -11.91 -10.30
C PHE A 104 -1.57 -12.07 -10.14
N VAL A 105 -0.79 -11.07 -10.55
CA VAL A 105 0.67 -11.09 -10.32
C VAL A 105 0.97 -11.08 -8.81
N SER A 106 0.30 -10.21 -8.04
CA SER A 106 0.53 -10.07 -6.58
C SER A 106 0.19 -11.37 -5.82
N ILE A 107 -0.96 -11.98 -6.10
CA ILE A 107 -1.38 -13.24 -5.49
C ILE A 107 -0.44 -14.37 -5.91
N GLY A 108 -0.10 -14.45 -7.19
CA GLY A 108 0.85 -15.44 -7.70
C GLY A 108 2.24 -15.35 -7.06
N LEU A 109 2.76 -14.14 -6.87
CA LEU A 109 4.00 -13.92 -6.13
C LEU A 109 3.89 -14.41 -4.69
N ASN A 110 2.78 -14.10 -4.01
CA ASN A 110 2.55 -14.56 -2.65
C ASN A 110 2.47 -16.08 -2.54
N MET A 111 1.87 -16.76 -3.50
CA MET A 111 1.86 -18.23 -3.55
C MET A 111 3.26 -18.80 -3.65
N ILE A 112 4.16 -18.14 -4.39
CA ILE A 112 5.56 -18.59 -4.50
C ILE A 112 6.33 -18.27 -3.20
N PHE A 113 6.13 -17.08 -2.60
CA PHE A 113 6.85 -16.68 -1.36
C PHE A 113 6.31 -17.37 -0.10
N ARG A 114 5.04 -17.82 -0.10
CA ARG A 114 4.35 -18.39 1.04
C ARG A 114 5.18 -19.45 1.76
N LYS A 115 5.60 -20.49 1.05
CA LYS A 115 6.37 -21.61 1.65
C LYS A 115 7.67 -21.15 2.33
N GLN A 116 8.35 -20.18 1.75
CA GLN A 116 9.56 -19.62 2.34
C GLN A 116 9.24 -18.82 3.61
N TRP A 117 8.23 -17.94 3.58
CA TRP A 117 7.99 -17.00 4.67
C TRP A 117 7.17 -17.61 5.82
N ILE A 118 6.27 -18.52 5.54
CA ILE A 118 5.38 -19.12 6.55
C ILE A 118 6.06 -20.37 7.15
N ASP A 119 6.54 -21.28 6.31
CA ASP A 119 7.05 -22.59 6.78
C ASP A 119 8.52 -22.56 7.18
N THR A 120 9.37 -21.87 6.37
CA THR A 120 10.82 -21.88 6.57
C THR A 120 11.28 -20.76 7.50
N GLU A 121 10.93 -19.51 7.21
CA GLU A 121 11.35 -18.35 8.01
C GLU A 121 10.43 -18.11 9.22
N LYS A 122 9.19 -18.61 9.19
CA LYS A 122 8.20 -18.52 10.28
C LYS A 122 8.03 -17.10 10.77
N LEU A 123 7.69 -16.18 9.85
CA LEU A 123 7.46 -14.78 10.18
C LEU A 123 6.31 -14.64 11.17
N SER A 124 6.31 -13.57 11.97
CA SER A 124 5.44 -13.42 13.16
C SER A 124 3.96 -13.17 12.85
N TYR A 125 3.64 -12.54 11.72
CA TYR A 125 2.28 -12.16 11.29
C TYR A 125 1.41 -11.55 12.42
N PRO A 126 1.81 -10.46 13.05
CA PRO A 126 1.14 -9.95 14.24
C PRO A 126 -0.33 -9.57 14.00
N THR A 127 -0.67 -9.09 12.81
CA THR A 127 -2.04 -8.72 12.42
C THR A 127 -2.99 -9.91 12.29
N VAL A 128 -2.47 -11.11 12.02
CA VAL A 128 -3.26 -12.33 11.84
C VAL A 128 -3.73 -12.89 13.19
N GLN A 129 -3.01 -12.60 14.27
CA GLN A 129 -3.29 -13.17 15.59
C GLN A 129 -4.70 -12.80 16.10
N LEU A 130 -5.09 -11.53 15.94
CA LEU A 130 -6.38 -11.07 16.45
C LEU A 130 -7.59 -11.70 15.72
N PRO A 131 -7.68 -11.71 14.37
CA PRO A 131 -8.74 -12.41 13.66
C PRO A 131 -8.83 -13.91 14.00
N LEU A 132 -7.70 -14.59 14.10
CA LEU A 132 -7.68 -16.01 14.48
C LEU A 132 -8.22 -16.22 15.90
N LEU A 133 -7.81 -15.41 16.87
CA LEU A 133 -8.33 -15.50 18.23
C LEU A 133 -9.83 -15.19 18.31
N MET A 134 -10.31 -14.21 17.51
CA MET A 134 -11.72 -13.84 17.48
C MET A 134 -12.61 -14.93 16.87
N THR A 135 -12.09 -15.69 15.91
CA THR A 135 -12.83 -16.72 15.18
C THR A 135 -12.69 -18.12 15.78
N SER A 136 -11.68 -18.38 16.62
CA SER A 136 -11.36 -19.71 17.15
C SER A 136 -12.40 -20.30 18.10
N GLY A 137 -13.33 -19.50 18.62
CA GLY A 137 -14.33 -19.92 19.63
C GLY A 137 -13.72 -20.36 20.97
N GLN A 138 -12.40 -20.57 21.03
CA GLN A 138 -11.70 -21.10 22.22
C GLN A 138 -11.65 -20.08 23.37
N LEU A 139 -11.58 -18.80 23.06
CA LEU A 139 -11.58 -17.73 24.04
C LEU A 139 -12.95 -17.05 24.04
N ASN A 140 -13.64 -17.09 25.20
CA ASN A 140 -14.80 -16.23 25.42
C ASN A 140 -14.34 -14.77 25.52
N LEU A 141 -13.82 -14.21 24.42
CA LEU A 141 -13.27 -12.86 24.35
C LEU A 141 -14.25 -11.84 24.94
N TRP A 142 -15.52 -11.97 24.59
CA TRP A 142 -16.60 -11.09 25.06
C TRP A 142 -16.89 -11.21 26.56
N ARG A 143 -16.41 -12.27 27.24
CA ARG A 143 -16.50 -12.46 28.70
C ARG A 143 -15.23 -12.03 29.43
N SER A 144 -14.16 -11.70 28.71
CA SER A 144 -12.90 -11.25 29.31
C SER A 144 -13.05 -9.85 29.90
N ARG A 145 -12.84 -9.71 31.21
CA ARG A 145 -12.84 -8.40 31.89
C ARG A 145 -11.75 -7.47 31.35
N LEU A 146 -10.60 -8.03 30.93
CA LEU A 146 -9.48 -7.26 30.38
C LEU A 146 -9.82 -6.61 29.02
N ILE A 147 -10.57 -7.31 28.17
CA ILE A 147 -11.02 -6.75 26.88
C ILE A 147 -11.95 -5.57 27.12
N TRP A 148 -12.92 -5.72 28.02
CA TRP A 148 -13.83 -4.63 28.35
C TRP A 148 -13.12 -3.46 29.04
N LEU A 149 -12.15 -3.74 29.91
CA LEU A 149 -11.32 -2.70 30.52
C LEU A 149 -10.55 -1.89 29.45
N GLY A 150 -9.87 -2.59 28.52
CA GLY A 150 -9.15 -1.92 27.43
C GLY A 150 -10.09 -1.14 26.50
N PHE A 151 -11.25 -1.70 26.18
CA PHE A 151 -12.27 -1.04 25.37
C PHE A 151 -12.77 0.25 26.04
N PHE A 152 -13.20 0.18 27.30
CA PHE A 152 -13.72 1.35 28.01
C PHE A 152 -12.63 2.41 28.25
N LEU A 153 -11.38 2.01 28.52
CA LEU A 153 -10.26 2.93 28.67
C LEU A 153 -10.03 3.72 27.37
N SER A 154 -9.92 3.04 26.25
CA SER A 154 -9.72 3.70 24.93
C SER A 154 -10.93 4.55 24.55
N CYS A 155 -12.13 4.01 24.70
CA CYS A 155 -13.38 4.66 24.36
C CYS A 155 -13.63 5.93 25.20
N SER A 156 -13.29 5.90 26.50
CA SER A 156 -13.47 7.06 27.39
C SER A 156 -12.61 8.25 26.96
N VAL A 157 -11.37 8.00 26.54
CA VAL A 157 -10.48 9.05 26.06
C VAL A 157 -10.96 9.62 24.74
N ASP A 158 -11.34 8.77 23.78
CA ASP A 158 -11.87 9.23 22.49
C ASP A 158 -13.21 9.97 22.66
N LEU A 159 -14.09 9.54 23.58
CA LEU A 159 -15.34 10.23 23.88
C LEU A 159 -15.10 11.62 24.48
N VAL A 160 -14.19 11.75 25.46
CA VAL A 160 -13.86 13.06 26.03
C VAL A 160 -13.35 14.00 24.96
N ASN A 161 -12.46 13.54 24.08
CA ASN A 161 -11.92 14.35 22.99
C ASN A 161 -12.99 14.68 21.92
N ALA A 162 -13.92 13.75 21.63
CA ALA A 162 -15.05 14.01 20.76
C ALA A 162 -16.01 15.06 21.37
N PHE A 163 -16.30 14.98 22.68
CA PHE A 163 -17.08 16.00 23.35
C PHE A 163 -16.37 17.36 23.38
N HIS A 164 -15.04 17.39 23.56
CA HIS A 164 -14.27 18.63 23.47
C HIS A 164 -14.42 19.28 22.08
N SER A 165 -14.44 18.50 21.00
CA SER A 165 -14.62 19.06 19.65
C SER A 165 -16.00 19.69 19.42
N LEU A 166 -17.04 19.21 20.14
CA LEU A 166 -18.38 19.75 20.10
C LEU A 166 -18.60 20.89 21.13
N TYR A 167 -17.99 20.72 22.30
CA TYR A 167 -18.10 21.63 23.42
C TYR A 167 -16.71 21.98 23.95
N PRO A 168 -16.09 23.10 23.52
CA PRO A 168 -14.72 23.49 23.90
C PRO A 168 -14.49 23.67 25.40
N THR A 169 -15.56 23.74 26.19
CA THR A 169 -15.49 23.79 27.66
C THR A 169 -15.11 22.45 28.32
N VAL A 170 -15.27 21.33 27.60
CA VAL A 170 -14.84 20.02 28.05
C VAL A 170 -13.32 19.93 27.93
N PRO A 171 -12.60 19.38 28.94
CA PRO A 171 -11.14 19.27 28.85
C PRO A 171 -10.72 18.33 27.70
N TYR A 172 -9.62 18.69 27.03
CA TYR A 172 -8.97 17.86 26.01
C TYR A 172 -7.88 16.99 26.65
N ILE A 173 -7.86 15.70 26.30
CA ILE A 173 -6.79 14.78 26.72
C ILE A 173 -5.78 14.66 25.56
N PRO A 174 -4.57 15.24 25.69
CA PRO A 174 -3.58 15.26 24.60
C PRO A 174 -2.84 13.93 24.46
N ILE A 175 -3.51 12.92 23.89
CA ILE A 175 -2.92 11.60 23.63
C ILE A 175 -2.36 11.49 22.22
N LYS A 176 -2.72 12.40 21.32
CA LYS A 176 -2.30 12.42 19.92
C LYS A 176 -1.60 13.75 19.62
N ASP A 177 -0.54 13.66 18.84
CA ASP A 177 0.15 14.83 18.28
C ASP A 177 0.73 15.83 19.32
N TYR A 178 1.22 15.33 20.45
CA TYR A 178 2.02 16.16 21.36
C TYR A 178 3.38 16.44 20.72
N GLU A 179 3.60 17.69 20.30
CA GLU A 179 4.78 18.07 19.52
C GLU A 179 5.94 18.43 20.45
N ILE A 180 6.98 17.58 20.49
CA ILE A 180 8.19 17.84 21.32
C ILE A 180 9.13 18.82 20.62
N GLY A 181 9.17 18.85 19.28
CA GLY A 181 10.07 19.71 18.52
C GLY A 181 9.96 21.20 18.89
N GLN A 182 8.79 21.65 19.33
CA GLN A 182 8.53 23.04 19.73
C GLN A 182 9.39 23.52 20.93
N PHE A 183 9.91 22.62 21.73
CA PHE A 183 10.76 22.97 22.88
C PHE A 183 12.21 23.27 22.49
N PHE A 184 12.59 22.97 21.25
CA PHE A 184 13.94 23.16 20.73
C PHE A 184 13.95 24.33 19.75
N SER A 185 14.16 25.57 20.26
CA SER A 185 14.13 26.78 19.43
C SER A 185 15.49 27.14 18.81
N GLU A 186 16.59 26.73 19.45
CA GLU A 186 17.93 27.15 19.06
C GLU A 186 18.68 26.09 18.24
N LYS A 187 19.57 26.56 17.36
CA LYS A 187 20.50 25.69 16.62
C LYS A 187 21.51 25.05 17.56
N PRO A 188 21.92 23.80 17.30
CA PRO A 188 21.49 22.91 16.22
C PRO A 188 20.22 22.12 16.54
N TRP A 189 19.68 22.24 17.76
CA TRP A 189 18.61 21.40 18.29
C TRP A 189 17.27 21.60 17.57
N ASN A 190 16.98 22.80 17.09
CA ASN A 190 15.77 23.10 16.33
C ASN A 190 15.64 22.29 15.03
N ALA A 191 16.75 21.70 14.55
CA ALA A 191 16.76 20.83 13.40
C ALA A 191 16.05 19.47 13.63
N ILE A 192 15.74 19.13 14.90
CA ILE A 192 14.91 17.96 15.22
C ILE A 192 13.55 18.02 14.49
N GLY A 193 13.08 19.24 14.15
CA GLY A 193 11.86 19.49 13.40
C GLY A 193 10.63 18.89 14.07
N ARG A 194 9.62 18.57 13.29
CA ARG A 194 8.39 17.95 13.77
C ARG A 194 8.68 16.60 14.42
N THR A 195 8.39 16.49 15.71
CA THR A 195 8.61 15.28 16.52
C THR A 195 7.37 15.00 17.38
N PRO A 196 6.28 14.53 16.76
CA PRO A 196 5.05 14.24 17.46
C PRO A 196 5.19 12.99 18.33
N VAL A 197 4.70 13.07 19.56
CA VAL A 197 4.49 11.91 20.43
C VAL A 197 3.00 11.64 20.52
N ALA A 198 2.62 10.42 20.23
CA ALA A 198 1.23 10.00 20.27
C ALA A 198 1.10 8.62 20.91
N ILE A 199 0.02 8.42 21.65
CA ILE A 199 -0.31 7.14 22.27
C ILE A 199 -1.47 6.52 21.48
N PHE A 200 -1.17 5.50 20.68
CA PHE A 200 -2.17 4.74 19.95
C PHE A 200 -2.34 3.35 20.57
N PRO A 201 -3.48 3.06 21.23
CA PRO A 201 -3.69 1.77 21.91
C PRO A 201 -3.49 0.56 20.98
N PHE A 202 -3.89 0.65 19.71
CA PHE A 202 -3.68 -0.42 18.75
C PHE A 202 -2.19 -0.67 18.45
N ALA A 203 -1.38 0.40 18.42
CA ALA A 203 0.06 0.27 18.17
C ALA A 203 0.77 -0.41 19.35
N ILE A 204 0.34 -0.10 20.59
CA ILE A 204 0.80 -0.78 21.80
C ILE A 204 0.44 -2.27 21.73
N GLY A 205 -0.81 -2.59 21.37
CA GLY A 205 -1.28 -3.97 21.21
C GLY A 205 -0.52 -4.77 20.17
N ILE A 206 -0.26 -4.18 18.99
CA ILE A 206 0.51 -4.84 17.94
C ILE A 206 1.98 -5.00 18.35
N SER A 207 2.58 -4.00 18.98
CA SER A 207 3.99 -4.06 19.38
C SER A 207 4.27 -5.17 20.40
N PHE A 208 3.26 -5.62 21.16
CA PHE A 208 3.37 -6.77 22.03
C PHE A 208 3.68 -8.08 21.28
N PHE A 209 3.23 -8.20 20.03
CA PHE A 209 3.47 -9.38 19.19
C PHE A 209 4.77 -9.29 18.37
N LEU A 210 5.49 -8.16 18.45
CA LEU A 210 6.71 -7.96 17.68
C LEU A 210 7.92 -8.63 18.34
N PRO A 211 8.84 -9.21 17.54
CA PRO A 211 10.15 -9.62 18.03
C PRO A 211 10.91 -8.44 18.66
N LEU A 212 11.57 -8.69 19.81
CA LEU A 212 12.27 -7.65 20.57
C LEU A 212 13.31 -6.88 19.74
N GLY A 213 14.08 -7.57 18.89
CA GLY A 213 15.07 -6.93 18.02
C GLY A 213 14.45 -5.98 17.00
N LEU A 214 13.24 -6.28 16.51
CA LEU A 214 12.53 -5.45 15.58
C LEU A 214 11.94 -4.21 16.27
N SER A 215 11.33 -4.41 17.44
CA SER A 215 10.85 -3.32 18.28
C SER A 215 11.98 -2.34 18.65
N PHE A 216 13.16 -2.88 19.02
CA PHE A 216 14.35 -2.08 19.24
C PHE A 216 14.74 -1.26 18.00
N SER A 217 14.79 -1.88 16.83
CA SER A 217 15.18 -1.21 15.59
C SER A 217 14.25 -0.03 15.25
N CYS A 218 12.94 -0.16 15.48
CA CYS A 218 11.98 0.90 15.17
C CYS A 218 12.28 2.22 15.90
N TRP A 219 12.48 2.18 17.22
CA TRP A 219 12.77 3.41 17.97
C TRP A 219 14.21 3.86 17.80
N PHE A 220 15.18 2.94 17.73
CA PHE A 220 16.61 3.28 17.62
C PHE A 220 16.90 4.04 16.32
N PHE A 221 16.46 3.52 15.16
CA PHE A 221 16.69 4.19 13.89
C PHE A 221 15.87 5.48 13.74
N TYR A 222 14.73 5.60 14.41
CA TYR A 222 14.02 6.88 14.49
C TYR A 222 14.86 7.94 15.22
N LEU A 223 15.44 7.59 16.36
CA LEU A 223 16.33 8.50 17.09
C LEU A 223 17.61 8.81 16.31
N LEU A 224 18.16 7.81 15.60
CA LEU A 224 19.33 8.01 14.75
C LEU A 224 19.04 9.03 13.63
N LEU A 225 17.87 8.96 12.99
CA LEU A 225 17.44 9.95 11.99
C LEU A 225 17.36 11.36 12.60
N LYS A 226 16.82 11.50 13.83
CA LYS A 226 16.78 12.78 14.54
C LYS A 226 18.18 13.30 14.86
N LEU A 227 19.08 12.41 15.26
CA LEU A 227 20.48 12.75 15.49
C LEU A 227 21.17 13.22 14.22
N GLU A 228 20.93 12.55 13.09
CA GLU A 228 21.43 12.97 11.76
C GLU A 228 20.98 14.39 11.41
N GLN A 229 19.71 14.74 11.65
CA GLN A 229 19.18 16.09 11.45
C GLN A 229 19.92 17.13 12.31
N ILE A 230 20.14 16.84 13.60
CA ILE A 230 20.83 17.75 14.54
C ILE A 230 22.30 17.91 14.13
N LEU A 231 23.01 16.81 13.87
CA LEU A 231 24.42 16.85 13.46
C LEU A 231 24.58 17.58 12.11
N GLY A 232 23.70 17.31 11.15
CA GLY A 232 23.70 18.01 9.88
C GLY A 232 23.49 19.52 10.03
N SER A 233 22.64 19.93 10.97
CA SER A 233 22.47 21.34 11.31
C SER A 233 23.75 21.96 11.93
N ALA A 234 24.41 21.21 12.81
CA ALA A 234 25.63 21.67 13.49
C ALA A 234 26.79 21.91 12.47
N ILE A 235 26.91 21.08 11.43
CA ILE A 235 27.94 21.18 10.41
C ILE A 235 27.50 21.96 9.16
N GLY A 236 26.27 22.53 9.16
CA GLY A 236 25.78 23.40 8.08
C GLY A 236 25.08 22.68 6.93
N PHE A 237 24.88 21.36 6.97
CA PHE A 237 24.19 20.61 5.91
C PHE A 237 22.69 20.84 5.85
N SER A 238 22.10 21.42 6.89
CA SER A 238 20.68 21.84 6.88
C SER A 238 20.34 22.84 5.76
N ASN A 239 21.35 23.50 5.17
CA ASN A 239 21.17 24.40 4.04
C ASN A 239 21.06 23.67 2.69
N LEU A 240 21.36 22.38 2.64
CA LEU A 240 21.22 21.58 1.43
C LEU A 240 19.73 21.23 1.19
N PRO A 241 19.22 21.47 -0.04
CA PRO A 241 17.83 21.18 -0.36
C PRO A 241 17.51 19.68 -0.14
N GLY A 242 16.48 19.41 0.66
CA GLY A 242 16.02 18.04 0.92
C GLY A 242 16.77 17.25 2.01
N PHE A 243 17.85 17.80 2.59
CA PHE A 243 18.56 17.15 3.71
C PHE A 243 17.61 16.88 4.89
N PRO A 244 17.68 15.68 5.51
CA PRO A 244 18.61 14.55 5.37
C PRO A 244 18.18 13.50 4.33
N TYR A 245 17.36 13.86 3.34
CA TYR A 245 16.87 12.95 2.28
C TYR A 245 16.12 11.73 2.82
N SER A 246 15.36 11.90 3.89
CA SER A 246 14.73 10.80 4.64
C SER A 246 13.78 9.94 3.78
N LEU A 247 13.09 10.54 2.80
CA LEU A 247 12.23 9.80 1.87
C LEU A 247 13.05 8.93 0.91
N ASP A 248 14.19 9.45 0.42
CA ASP A 248 15.06 8.71 -0.50
C ASP A 248 15.83 7.61 0.23
N GLN A 249 16.27 7.87 1.48
CA GLN A 249 16.85 6.85 2.37
C GLN A 249 15.83 5.73 2.63
N ALA A 250 14.58 6.06 2.97
CA ALA A 250 13.51 5.09 3.19
C ALA A 250 13.22 4.29 1.91
N PHE A 251 13.13 4.96 0.76
CA PHE A 251 12.92 4.31 -0.53
C PHE A 251 14.03 3.29 -0.84
N GLY A 252 15.29 3.69 -0.67
CA GLY A 252 16.45 2.81 -0.83
C GLY A 252 16.43 1.61 0.13
N ALA A 253 16.07 1.83 1.40
CA ALA A 253 15.94 0.79 2.40
C ALA A 253 14.86 -0.24 2.02
N TYR A 254 13.69 0.22 1.56
CA TYR A 254 12.62 -0.68 1.08
C TYR A 254 13.04 -1.47 -0.16
N LEU A 255 13.71 -0.84 -1.11
CA LEU A 255 14.27 -1.57 -2.26
C LEU A 255 15.26 -2.65 -1.80
N ALA A 256 16.14 -2.32 -0.85
CA ALA A 256 17.09 -3.29 -0.30
C ALA A 256 16.37 -4.47 0.38
N VAL A 257 15.34 -4.22 1.19
CA VAL A 257 14.53 -5.27 1.82
C VAL A 257 13.88 -6.18 0.77
N GLY A 258 13.30 -5.59 -0.29
CA GLY A 258 12.68 -6.35 -1.37
C GLY A 258 13.69 -7.22 -2.14
N ILE A 259 14.83 -6.65 -2.50
CA ILE A 259 15.92 -7.37 -3.17
C ILE A 259 16.46 -8.49 -2.27
N MET A 260 16.66 -8.22 -0.98
CA MET A 260 17.09 -9.24 -0.01
C MET A 260 16.07 -10.36 0.15
N ALA A 261 14.77 -10.05 0.17
CA ALA A 261 13.70 -11.05 0.23
C ALA A 261 13.75 -11.99 -1.00
N ILE A 262 13.87 -11.40 -2.20
CA ILE A 262 14.05 -12.17 -3.44
C ILE A 262 15.34 -13.01 -3.40
N TRP A 263 16.44 -12.42 -2.96
CA TRP A 263 17.72 -13.10 -2.88
C TRP A 263 17.70 -14.29 -1.90
N ARG A 264 17.08 -14.14 -0.73
CA ARG A 264 16.91 -15.24 0.24
C ARG A 264 16.06 -16.37 -0.32
N THR A 265 15.04 -16.05 -1.09
CA THR A 265 14.12 -17.01 -1.71
C THR A 265 14.66 -17.60 -3.03
N ARG A 266 15.81 -17.15 -3.56
CA ARG A 266 16.31 -17.48 -4.91
C ARG A 266 16.35 -18.97 -5.23
N TRP A 267 16.74 -19.80 -4.28
CA TRP A 267 16.82 -21.26 -4.49
C TRP A 267 15.43 -21.86 -4.67
N HIS A 268 14.47 -21.45 -3.87
CA HIS A 268 13.08 -21.85 -4.03
C HIS A 268 12.51 -21.36 -5.37
N LEU A 269 12.77 -20.12 -5.75
CA LEU A 269 12.37 -19.58 -7.06
C LEU A 269 12.93 -20.39 -8.22
N LEU A 270 14.19 -20.78 -8.15
CA LEU A 270 14.84 -21.65 -9.15
C LEU A 270 14.19 -23.04 -9.22
N LEU A 271 13.81 -23.63 -8.09
CA LEU A 271 13.08 -24.90 -8.05
C LEU A 271 11.69 -24.78 -8.67
N VAL A 272 10.96 -23.71 -8.38
CA VAL A 272 9.66 -23.43 -9.00
C VAL A 272 9.78 -23.28 -10.51
N LEU A 273 10.78 -22.54 -11.01
CA LEU A 273 11.04 -22.41 -12.45
C LEU A 273 11.43 -23.75 -13.10
N LYS A 274 12.25 -24.57 -12.43
CA LYS A 274 12.59 -25.92 -12.90
C LYS A 274 11.36 -26.83 -12.93
N LYS A 275 10.46 -26.72 -11.94
CA LYS A 275 9.19 -27.45 -11.90
C LYS A 275 8.30 -27.09 -13.09
N MET A 276 8.21 -25.80 -13.45
CA MET A 276 7.49 -25.37 -14.65
C MET A 276 8.04 -26.05 -15.91
N MET A 277 9.37 -26.25 -16.01
CA MET A 277 10.02 -26.90 -17.14
C MET A 277 10.00 -28.45 -17.04
N GLY A 278 9.34 -29.05 -16.05
CA GLY A 278 9.32 -30.48 -15.83
C GLY A 278 10.66 -31.07 -15.33
N ARG A 279 11.55 -30.25 -14.77
CA ARG A 279 12.92 -30.62 -14.35
C ARG A 279 13.12 -30.63 -12.83
N SER A 280 12.05 -30.61 -12.04
CA SER A 280 12.11 -30.62 -10.58
C SER A 280 10.98 -31.44 -10.01
N ASP A 281 11.27 -32.26 -8.99
CA ASP A 281 10.30 -33.04 -8.21
C ASP A 281 9.76 -32.26 -6.99
N LEU A 282 9.83 -30.91 -7.03
CA LEU A 282 9.29 -30.07 -5.97
C LEU A 282 7.83 -30.41 -5.71
N ASP A 283 7.52 -30.86 -4.49
CA ASP A 283 6.15 -31.17 -4.09
C ASP A 283 5.33 -29.89 -3.88
N ASP A 284 4.27 -29.76 -4.67
CA ASP A 284 3.29 -28.67 -4.62
C ASP A 284 1.87 -29.18 -4.32
N SER A 285 1.73 -30.42 -3.81
CA SER A 285 0.44 -31.02 -3.46
C SER A 285 -0.29 -30.29 -2.31
N GLN A 286 0.46 -29.66 -1.44
CA GLN A 286 -0.07 -28.85 -0.32
C GLN A 286 -0.32 -27.38 -0.70
N GLU A 287 0.03 -26.99 -1.90
CA GLU A 287 -0.21 -25.62 -2.36
C GLU A 287 -1.65 -25.48 -2.92
N PRO A 288 -2.32 -24.33 -2.71
CA PRO A 288 -3.69 -24.11 -3.21
C PRO A 288 -3.81 -24.28 -4.73
N ILE A 289 -2.77 -23.91 -5.47
CA ILE A 289 -2.66 -24.05 -6.94
C ILE A 289 -1.25 -24.49 -7.28
N SER A 290 -1.10 -25.36 -8.28
CA SER A 290 0.21 -25.84 -8.71
C SER A 290 1.16 -24.69 -9.11
N TYR A 291 2.44 -24.81 -8.82
CA TYR A 291 3.43 -23.78 -9.21
C TYR A 291 3.46 -23.55 -10.71
N ARG A 292 3.21 -24.61 -11.53
CA ARG A 292 3.13 -24.46 -12.98
C ARG A 292 2.01 -23.54 -13.40
N THR A 293 0.80 -23.72 -12.87
CA THR A 293 -0.36 -22.87 -13.16
C THR A 293 -0.11 -21.45 -12.66
N THR A 294 0.47 -21.29 -11.46
CA THR A 294 0.80 -19.99 -10.89
C THR A 294 1.76 -19.20 -11.78
N VAL A 295 2.86 -19.82 -12.25
CA VAL A 295 3.83 -19.14 -13.12
C VAL A 295 3.21 -18.79 -14.48
N VAL A 296 2.37 -19.67 -15.05
CA VAL A 296 1.65 -19.37 -16.30
C VAL A 296 0.70 -18.19 -16.11
N ALA A 297 -0.04 -18.14 -15.00
CA ALA A 297 -0.96 -17.04 -14.68
C ALA A 297 -0.20 -15.71 -14.49
N ILE A 298 0.92 -15.72 -13.75
CA ILE A 298 1.78 -14.53 -13.61
C ILE A 298 2.28 -14.05 -14.95
N THR A 299 2.80 -14.98 -15.79
CA THR A 299 3.35 -14.64 -17.11
C THR A 299 2.27 -14.03 -18.01
N GLY A 300 1.06 -14.60 -18.04
CA GLY A 300 -0.07 -14.08 -18.79
C GLY A 300 -0.50 -12.68 -18.30
N ALA A 301 -0.57 -12.48 -16.99
CA ALA A 301 -0.92 -11.19 -16.40
C ALA A 301 0.17 -10.11 -16.67
N VAL A 302 1.45 -10.46 -16.57
CA VAL A 302 2.56 -9.55 -16.90
C VAL A 302 2.55 -9.19 -18.38
N LEU A 303 2.31 -10.17 -19.26
CA LEU A 303 2.18 -9.91 -20.69
C LEU A 303 1.01 -8.97 -20.98
N PHE A 304 -0.14 -9.18 -20.34
CA PHE A 304 -1.28 -8.27 -20.45
C PHE A 304 -0.93 -6.84 -20.00
N ILE A 305 -0.26 -6.68 -18.85
CA ILE A 305 0.20 -5.37 -18.35
C ILE A 305 1.13 -4.70 -19.37
N ILE A 306 2.08 -5.43 -19.93
CA ILE A 306 3.01 -4.90 -20.95
C ILE A 306 2.24 -4.42 -22.17
N LEU A 307 1.35 -5.25 -22.72
CA LEU A 307 0.55 -4.92 -23.92
C LEU A 307 -0.38 -3.72 -23.65
N PHE A 308 -1.00 -3.66 -22.47
CA PHE A 308 -1.81 -2.53 -22.05
C PHE A 308 -1.01 -1.22 -22.03
N CYS A 309 0.18 -1.24 -21.43
CA CYS A 309 1.06 -0.08 -21.34
C CYS A 309 1.61 0.36 -22.71
N LEU A 310 1.97 -0.61 -23.57
CA LEU A 310 2.39 -0.33 -24.94
C LEU A 310 1.26 0.33 -25.76
N LYS A 311 0.03 -0.19 -25.64
CA LYS A 311 -1.15 0.43 -26.29
C LYS A 311 -1.41 1.84 -25.76
N ALA A 312 -1.10 2.12 -24.48
CA ALA A 312 -1.19 3.44 -23.89
C ALA A 312 -0.04 4.40 -24.30
N GLY A 313 0.95 3.91 -25.07
CA GLY A 313 2.04 4.70 -25.61
C GLY A 313 3.29 4.77 -24.75
N MET A 314 3.45 3.89 -23.75
CA MET A 314 4.67 3.77 -22.96
C MET A 314 5.80 3.09 -23.73
N SER A 315 7.05 3.46 -23.42
CA SER A 315 8.23 2.73 -23.90
C SER A 315 8.48 1.46 -23.09
N VAL A 316 9.04 0.43 -23.73
CA VAL A 316 9.37 -0.85 -23.07
C VAL A 316 10.30 -0.64 -21.87
N THR A 317 11.28 0.24 -22.00
CA THR A 317 12.23 0.57 -20.92
C THR A 317 11.53 1.16 -19.71
N ALA A 318 10.59 2.11 -19.92
CA ALA A 318 9.82 2.71 -18.83
C ALA A 318 8.88 1.70 -18.17
N ILE A 319 8.26 0.80 -18.93
CA ILE A 319 7.42 -0.28 -18.39
C ILE A 319 8.25 -1.19 -17.47
N ILE A 320 9.39 -1.69 -17.96
CA ILE A 320 10.25 -2.57 -17.19
C ILE A 320 10.75 -1.86 -15.92
N ALA A 321 11.25 -0.63 -16.04
CA ALA A 321 11.76 0.12 -14.89
C ALA A 321 10.67 0.35 -13.83
N PHE A 322 9.49 0.82 -14.23
CA PHE A 322 8.39 1.11 -13.32
C PHE A 322 7.89 -0.16 -12.60
N PHE A 323 7.56 -1.21 -13.34
CA PHE A 323 6.99 -2.42 -12.74
C PHE A 323 8.01 -3.24 -11.96
N SER A 324 9.30 -3.22 -12.33
CA SER A 324 10.35 -3.81 -11.50
C SER A 324 10.42 -3.15 -10.14
N VAL A 325 10.49 -1.83 -10.08
CA VAL A 325 10.49 -1.08 -8.82
C VAL A 325 9.19 -1.32 -8.05
N TYR A 326 8.05 -1.25 -8.71
CA TYR A 326 6.74 -1.47 -8.08
C TYR A 326 6.65 -2.85 -7.41
N TYR A 327 7.02 -3.94 -8.09
CA TYR A 327 6.93 -5.28 -7.50
C TYR A 327 8.02 -5.54 -6.45
N ILE A 328 9.23 -4.98 -6.58
CA ILE A 328 10.24 -5.05 -5.52
C ILE A 328 9.73 -4.37 -4.24
N LEU A 329 9.13 -3.18 -4.36
CA LEU A 329 8.51 -2.48 -3.24
C LEU A 329 7.32 -3.25 -2.68
N SER A 330 6.48 -3.82 -3.53
CA SER A 330 5.33 -4.64 -3.11
C SER A 330 5.76 -5.86 -2.29
N ILE A 331 6.83 -6.55 -2.71
CA ILE A 331 7.45 -7.66 -1.96
C ILE A 331 8.02 -7.16 -0.63
N ALA A 332 8.75 -6.04 -0.64
CA ALA A 332 9.31 -5.45 0.58
C ALA A 332 8.23 -5.14 1.61
N ILE A 333 7.18 -4.46 1.18
CA ILE A 333 6.07 -4.04 2.06
C ILE A 333 5.27 -5.24 2.55
N THR A 334 5.06 -6.23 1.70
CA THR A 334 4.41 -7.49 2.09
C THR A 334 5.21 -8.20 3.16
N ARG A 335 6.54 -8.29 3.00
CA ARG A 335 7.42 -8.86 4.01
C ARG A 335 7.40 -8.06 5.31
N MET A 336 7.51 -6.75 5.23
CA MET A 336 7.48 -5.89 6.41
C MET A 336 6.16 -5.99 7.16
N ARG A 337 5.02 -6.08 6.46
CA ARG A 337 3.74 -6.29 7.11
C ARG A 337 3.65 -7.65 7.79
N ALA A 338 4.22 -8.69 7.18
CA ALA A 338 4.31 -10.02 7.79
C ALA A 338 5.18 -10.05 9.07
N GLU A 339 6.14 -9.14 9.20
CA GLU A 339 7.03 -9.04 10.37
C GLU A 339 6.56 -8.01 11.41
N LEU A 340 6.11 -6.82 10.97
CA LEU A 340 5.82 -5.64 11.80
C LEU A 340 4.32 -5.39 12.02
N GLY A 341 3.46 -5.90 11.15
CA GLY A 341 2.07 -5.45 11.07
C GLY A 341 1.88 -4.30 10.07
N PRO A 342 0.84 -3.45 10.21
CA PRO A 342 0.44 -2.52 9.15
C PRO A 342 1.37 -1.29 9.05
N PRO A 343 2.43 -1.33 8.26
CA PRO A 343 3.20 -0.13 7.97
C PRO A 343 2.44 0.75 6.98
N GLY A 344 2.43 2.06 7.21
CA GLY A 344 1.96 3.03 6.23
C GLY A 344 3.13 3.55 5.41
N HIS A 345 3.12 3.33 4.10
CA HIS A 345 4.16 3.82 3.20
C HIS A 345 3.56 4.63 2.07
N SER A 346 4.28 5.65 1.66
CA SER A 346 3.91 6.50 0.54
C SER A 346 5.13 6.65 -0.36
N PHE A 347 5.24 5.77 -1.36
CA PHE A 347 6.22 5.88 -2.43
C PHE A 347 5.50 5.97 -3.76
N GLY A 348 5.82 7.01 -4.54
CA GLY A 348 5.20 7.20 -5.84
C GLY A 348 6.22 7.26 -6.97
N TYR A 349 5.73 7.49 -8.18
CA TYR A 349 6.57 7.63 -9.36
C TYR A 349 7.58 8.79 -9.26
N TRP A 350 7.33 9.76 -8.39
CA TRP A 350 8.23 10.88 -8.17
C TRP A 350 9.61 10.46 -7.61
N GLN A 351 9.72 9.35 -6.88
CA GLN A 351 11.03 8.82 -6.50
C GLN A 351 11.84 8.42 -7.74
N LEU A 352 11.20 7.86 -8.76
CA LEU A 352 11.90 7.56 -10.02
C LEU A 352 12.38 8.83 -10.71
N THR A 353 11.62 9.93 -10.64
CA THR A 353 12.01 11.22 -11.24
C THR A 353 13.15 11.92 -10.49
N ASN A 354 13.40 11.57 -9.22
CA ASN A 354 14.58 12.04 -8.49
C ASN A 354 15.87 11.42 -9.03
N PHE A 355 15.82 10.19 -9.54
CA PHE A 355 16.99 9.49 -10.07
C PHE A 355 17.16 9.65 -11.58
N VAL A 356 16.05 9.80 -12.32
CA VAL A 356 16.05 9.90 -13.77
C VAL A 356 15.39 11.22 -14.20
N PRO A 357 16.08 12.10 -14.93
CA PRO A 357 15.51 13.37 -15.38
C PRO A 357 14.21 13.17 -16.15
N PRO A 358 13.16 13.99 -15.93
CA PRO A 358 11.87 13.88 -16.62
C PRO A 358 11.98 13.89 -18.15
N LYS A 359 12.95 14.62 -18.69
CA LYS A 359 13.24 14.66 -20.14
C LYS A 359 13.65 13.28 -20.69
N THR A 360 14.41 12.51 -19.92
CA THR A 360 14.85 11.15 -20.30
C THR A 360 13.71 10.16 -20.24
N ILE A 361 12.82 10.27 -19.23
CA ILE A 361 11.64 9.43 -19.10
C ILE A 361 10.68 9.65 -20.28
N GLY A 362 10.51 10.91 -20.69
CA GLY A 362 9.64 11.28 -21.79
C GLY A 362 8.19 11.49 -21.38
N LYS A 363 7.50 12.39 -22.10
CA LYS A 363 6.18 12.91 -21.78
C LYS A 363 5.10 11.82 -21.63
N LYS A 364 5.00 10.91 -22.61
CA LYS A 364 3.99 9.84 -22.57
C LYS A 364 4.15 8.90 -21.40
N ASN A 365 5.39 8.57 -21.04
CA ASN A 365 5.68 7.73 -19.87
C ASN A 365 5.30 8.44 -18.57
N LEU A 366 5.59 9.75 -18.43
CA LEU A 366 5.21 10.54 -17.27
C LEU A 366 3.69 10.66 -17.11
N ILE A 367 2.96 10.82 -18.21
CA ILE A 367 1.50 10.82 -18.21
C ILE A 367 0.97 9.48 -17.65
N MET A 368 1.50 8.37 -18.13
CA MET A 368 1.09 7.05 -17.64
C MET A 368 1.48 6.84 -16.18
N PHE A 369 2.65 7.28 -15.75
CA PHE A 369 3.04 7.24 -14.34
C PHE A 369 2.07 8.03 -13.45
N SER A 370 1.58 9.18 -13.95
CA SER A 370 0.54 9.95 -13.25
C SER A 370 -0.79 9.19 -13.18
N LEU A 371 -1.20 8.51 -14.25
CA LEU A 371 -2.39 7.67 -14.24
C LEU A 371 -2.23 6.44 -13.31
N PHE A 372 -1.01 5.94 -13.12
CA PHE A 372 -0.71 4.85 -12.17
C PHE A 372 -0.67 5.28 -10.71
N PHE A 373 -0.88 6.56 -10.44
CA PHE A 373 -0.83 7.11 -9.08
C PHE A 373 -1.75 6.38 -8.10
N PHE A 374 -2.92 5.92 -8.53
CA PHE A 374 -3.91 5.27 -7.69
C PHE A 374 -3.42 3.97 -7.02
N PHE A 375 -2.54 3.21 -7.65
CA PHE A 375 -2.01 1.98 -7.05
C PHE A 375 -0.56 2.09 -6.61
N SER A 376 0.19 3.10 -7.07
CA SER A 376 1.62 3.27 -6.78
C SER A 376 1.91 4.30 -5.68
N ARG A 377 0.91 5.09 -5.27
CA ARG A 377 1.09 6.17 -4.29
C ARG A 377 1.28 5.67 -2.86
N GLN A 378 0.39 4.82 -2.43
CA GLN A 378 0.36 4.33 -1.05
C GLN A 378 0.18 2.82 -1.04
N TYR A 379 0.92 2.17 -0.17
CA TYR A 379 0.88 0.72 -0.04
C TYR A 379 0.06 0.24 1.17
N ARG A 380 -0.59 1.16 1.90
CA ARG A 380 -1.46 0.82 3.04
C ARG A 380 -2.66 -0.02 2.61
N GLY A 381 -3.29 0.36 1.51
CA GLY A 381 -4.39 -0.38 0.87
C GLY A 381 -3.93 -1.45 -0.12
N HIS A 382 -2.63 -1.82 -0.17
CA HIS A 382 -2.12 -2.75 -1.16
C HIS A 382 -2.62 -4.18 -0.91
N PRO A 383 -3.21 -4.87 -1.90
CA PRO A 383 -3.83 -6.18 -1.70
C PRO A 383 -2.82 -7.31 -1.46
N MET A 384 -1.56 -7.18 -1.90
CA MET A 384 -0.54 -8.21 -1.77
C MET A 384 -0.24 -8.57 -0.30
N PRO A 385 0.01 -7.60 0.63
CA PRO A 385 0.19 -7.92 2.04
C PRO A 385 -1.01 -8.61 2.68
N GLN A 386 -2.23 -8.23 2.29
CA GLN A 386 -3.45 -8.84 2.85
C GLN A 386 -3.67 -10.26 2.34
N SER A 387 -3.29 -10.55 1.09
CA SER A 387 -3.42 -11.93 0.56
C SER A 387 -2.41 -12.90 1.18
N ILE A 388 -1.19 -12.48 1.56
CA ILE A 388 -0.26 -13.38 2.30
C ILE A 388 -0.75 -13.65 3.72
N GLU A 389 -1.38 -12.65 4.37
CA GLU A 389 -2.04 -12.84 5.67
C GLU A 389 -3.20 -13.84 5.57
N ALA A 390 -3.97 -13.78 4.47
CA ALA A 390 -5.03 -14.75 4.20
C ALA A 390 -4.48 -16.20 4.10
N PHE A 391 -3.37 -16.38 3.38
CA PHE A 391 -2.70 -17.68 3.31
C PHE A 391 -2.25 -18.16 4.70
N LYS A 392 -1.74 -17.25 5.54
CA LYS A 392 -1.35 -17.61 6.92
C LYS A 392 -2.53 -17.96 7.82
N MET A 393 -3.69 -17.34 7.61
CA MET A 393 -4.90 -17.69 8.37
C MET A 393 -5.52 -19.02 7.93
N ALA A 394 -5.24 -19.49 6.73
CA ALA A 394 -5.75 -20.73 6.17
C ALA A 394 -4.98 -21.99 6.64
N GLU A 395 -3.82 -21.83 7.27
CA GLU A 395 -3.06 -22.92 7.92
C GLU A 395 -3.65 -23.31 9.27
#